data_6758a24770e75c1cbc909027fca6277c
#
_entry.id   6758a24770e75c1cbc909027fca6277c
#
_cell.length_a   1.000
_cell.length_b   1.000
_cell.length_c   1.000
_cell.angle_alpha   90.00
_cell.angle_beta   90.00
_cell.angle_gamma   90.00
#
_symmetry.space_group_name_H-M   'P 1'
#
loop_
_entity.id
_entity.type
_entity.pdbx_description
1 polymer ?
#
loop_
_entity_poly.entity_id
_entity_poly.type
_entity_poly.pdbx_seq_one_letter_code
_entity_poly.pdbx_strand_id
1 'polypeptide(L)'
;YKRQPVHRAEVAALWGVADVPSKPGKTAVEMFQAAADGEIKALWIACTNPAQSMPDQATVRRALQRAEFVVVQEAFATAATCDFADLLLPATTWGEKEGTVTNSERRISRVRAAVPAAGEARHDWRIAVDVARRLEARLRPGQPSLFPYETPEAIWNEHRESTRGRDLDITGLGYAKLEAEGPQFWPLREGETTGKARLYEDGIFPTADRKARFAVLPYQPTAEQRESRFPFSLTTGRLRDHWHGMSRTGTIGRLFGHVAEPAVQMNPQDMERRGFKAVSYTHLRAHETS
;
A
#
# COMPACT_ATOMS: atom_id res chain seq x y z
N TYR A 1 8.67 9.43 -10.98
CA TYR A 1 8.47 10.40 -12.07
C TYR A 1 7.80 11.68 -11.59
N LYS A 2 6.71 11.61 -10.82
CA LYS A 2 5.90 12.79 -10.42
C LYS A 2 6.65 13.84 -9.56
N ARG A 3 7.88 13.59 -9.13
CA ARG A 3 8.68 14.53 -8.33
C ARG A 3 9.43 15.58 -9.16
N GLN A 4 9.65 15.34 -10.45
CA GLN A 4 10.36 16.28 -11.32
C GLN A 4 9.40 17.36 -11.86
N PRO A 5 9.86 18.61 -12.07
CA PRO A 5 9.01 19.72 -12.52
C PRO A 5 8.26 19.40 -13.81
N VAL A 6 8.95 18.83 -14.81
CA VAL A 6 8.34 18.45 -16.09
C VAL A 6 7.22 17.43 -15.91
N HIS A 7 7.39 16.44 -15.06
CA HIS A 7 6.36 15.43 -14.83
C HIS A 7 5.15 15.97 -14.04
N ARG A 8 5.37 16.97 -13.19
CA ARG A 8 4.26 17.65 -12.51
C ARG A 8 3.41 18.44 -13.48
N ALA A 9 4.05 19.17 -14.42
CA ALA A 9 3.35 19.92 -15.45
C ALA A 9 2.49 18.99 -16.35
N GLU A 10 3.03 17.83 -16.74
CA GLU A 10 2.29 16.83 -17.51
C GLU A 10 1.08 16.28 -16.75
N VAL A 11 1.23 15.96 -15.45
CA VAL A 11 0.13 15.49 -14.62
C VAL A 11 -0.91 16.58 -14.39
N ALA A 12 -0.47 17.84 -14.18
CA ALA A 12 -1.39 18.98 -14.04
C ALA A 12 -2.23 19.17 -15.31
N ALA A 13 -1.58 19.08 -16.48
CA ALA A 13 -2.27 19.16 -17.77
C ALA A 13 -3.26 18.00 -17.96
N LEU A 14 -2.88 16.76 -17.64
CA LEU A 14 -3.75 15.58 -17.70
C LEU A 14 -4.99 15.72 -16.80
N TRP A 15 -4.82 16.27 -15.61
CA TRP A 15 -5.91 16.45 -14.66
C TRP A 15 -6.69 17.76 -14.86
N GLY A 16 -6.29 18.60 -15.79
CA GLY A 16 -6.95 19.89 -16.05
C GLY A 16 -6.84 20.88 -14.88
N VAL A 17 -5.74 20.81 -14.10
CA VAL A 17 -5.47 21.71 -12.99
C VAL A 17 -4.27 22.60 -13.26
N ALA A 18 -4.21 23.76 -12.61
CA ALA A 18 -3.13 24.73 -12.82
C ALA A 18 -1.76 24.20 -12.34
N ASP A 19 -1.74 23.48 -11.21
CA ASP A 19 -0.51 22.95 -10.63
C ASP A 19 -0.83 21.73 -9.74
N VAL A 20 0.21 20.96 -9.44
CA VAL A 20 0.19 19.88 -8.44
C VAL A 20 1.28 20.12 -7.39
N PRO A 21 1.12 19.66 -6.14
CA PRO A 21 2.06 19.94 -5.07
C PRO A 21 3.51 19.61 -5.44
N SER A 22 4.41 20.58 -5.24
CA SER A 22 5.84 20.45 -5.55
C SER A 22 6.63 19.75 -4.44
N LYS A 23 6.13 19.80 -3.21
CA LYS A 23 6.73 19.16 -2.04
C LYS A 23 5.95 17.91 -1.66
N PRO A 24 6.63 16.83 -1.22
CA PRO A 24 5.94 15.69 -0.63
C PRO A 24 5.27 16.11 0.68
N GLY A 25 4.18 15.44 1.03
CA GLY A 25 3.58 15.53 2.35
C GLY A 25 4.45 14.84 3.42
N LYS A 26 3.95 14.82 4.65
CA LYS A 26 4.56 14.08 5.76
C LYS A 26 4.61 12.58 5.43
N THR A 27 5.64 11.89 5.89
CA THR A 27 5.66 10.42 5.87
C THR A 27 4.57 9.85 6.79
N ALA A 28 4.27 8.57 6.67
CA ALA A 28 3.25 7.95 7.53
C ALA A 28 3.58 8.14 9.04
N VAL A 29 4.83 7.92 9.44
CA VAL A 29 5.28 8.12 10.83
C VAL A 29 5.10 9.57 11.26
N GLU A 30 5.59 10.52 10.47
CA GLU A 30 5.44 11.96 10.75
C GLU A 30 3.98 12.40 10.79
N MET A 31 3.12 11.80 9.98
CA MET A 31 1.69 12.12 9.94
C MET A 31 1.00 11.68 11.24
N PHE A 32 1.29 10.47 11.73
CA PHE A 32 0.74 10.00 13.01
C PHE A 32 1.32 10.78 14.18
N GLN A 33 2.61 11.16 14.16
CA GLN A 33 3.17 12.04 15.17
C GLN A 33 2.44 13.41 15.18
N ALA A 34 2.29 14.04 14.02
CA ALA A 34 1.59 15.31 13.90
C ALA A 34 0.11 15.24 14.34
N ALA A 35 -0.57 14.12 14.11
CA ALA A 35 -1.92 13.89 14.62
C ALA A 35 -1.92 13.72 16.15
N ALA A 36 -0.95 12.98 16.69
CA ALA A 36 -0.77 12.85 18.15
C ALA A 36 -0.45 14.19 18.83
N ASP A 37 0.21 15.10 18.13
CA ASP A 37 0.52 16.46 18.62
C ASP A 37 -0.64 17.45 18.39
N GLY A 38 -1.68 17.06 17.64
CA GLY A 38 -2.88 17.86 17.36
C GLY A 38 -2.75 18.82 16.18
N GLU A 39 -1.67 18.69 15.37
CA GLU A 39 -1.50 19.48 14.15
C GLU A 39 -2.45 18.97 13.04
N ILE A 40 -2.66 17.65 12.97
CA ILE A 40 -3.60 17.01 12.04
C ILE A 40 -4.87 16.68 12.81
N LYS A 41 -6.00 17.22 12.36
CA LYS A 41 -7.29 17.09 13.02
C LYS A 41 -8.18 16.00 12.45
N ALA A 42 -7.97 15.64 11.18
CA ALA A 42 -8.75 14.62 10.52
C ALA A 42 -7.85 13.63 9.79
N LEU A 43 -8.16 12.35 9.88
CA LEU A 43 -7.47 11.26 9.20
C LEU A 43 -8.46 10.49 8.34
N TRP A 44 -8.09 10.21 7.10
CA TRP A 44 -8.77 9.23 6.26
C TRP A 44 -7.81 8.07 5.97
N ILE A 45 -8.11 6.93 6.53
CA ILE A 45 -7.29 5.72 6.47
C ILE A 45 -7.99 4.72 5.55
N ALA A 46 -7.32 4.36 4.46
CA ALA A 46 -7.85 3.44 3.46
C ALA A 46 -6.91 2.27 3.20
N CYS A 47 -7.44 1.06 3.21
CA CYS A 47 -6.74 -0.17 2.83
C CYS A 47 -5.50 -0.52 3.68
N THR A 48 -5.38 0.04 4.88
CA THR A 48 -4.27 -0.24 5.81
C THR A 48 -4.77 -0.25 7.25
N ASN A 49 -4.00 -0.89 8.15
CA ASN A 49 -4.37 -1.06 9.56
C ASN A 49 -3.27 -0.50 10.48
N PRO A 50 -3.11 0.84 10.58
CA PRO A 50 -2.02 1.47 11.34
C PRO A 50 -2.02 1.12 12.82
N ALA A 51 -3.18 0.90 13.46
CA ALA A 51 -3.26 0.47 14.84
C ALA A 51 -2.63 -0.92 15.11
N GLN A 52 -2.16 -1.60 14.05
CA GLN A 52 -1.45 -2.88 14.15
C GLN A 52 -0.12 -2.88 13.40
N SER A 53 -0.02 -2.20 12.26
CA SER A 53 1.13 -2.32 11.35
C SER A 53 2.17 -1.21 11.45
N MET A 54 1.85 -0.10 12.11
CA MET A 54 2.79 1.01 12.29
C MET A 54 3.73 0.76 13.46
N PRO A 55 4.96 1.29 13.44
CA PRO A 55 5.82 1.35 14.62
C PRO A 55 5.22 2.30 15.67
N ASP A 56 5.72 2.24 16.90
CA ASP A 56 5.29 3.09 18.03
C ASP A 56 3.76 3.14 18.17
N GLN A 57 3.20 2.02 18.58
CA GLN A 57 1.76 1.87 18.74
C GLN A 57 1.16 2.83 19.78
N ALA A 58 1.96 3.30 20.74
CA ALA A 58 1.50 4.30 21.73
C ALA A 58 1.19 5.64 21.02
N THR A 59 2.07 6.10 20.18
CA THR A 59 1.86 7.33 19.37
C THR A 59 0.71 7.14 18.37
N VAL A 60 0.62 5.99 17.70
CA VAL A 60 -0.49 5.72 16.75
C VAL A 60 -1.85 5.78 17.44
N ARG A 61 -2.00 5.11 18.60
CA ARG A 61 -3.25 5.10 19.35
C ARG A 61 -3.60 6.50 19.86
N ARG A 62 -2.62 7.22 20.39
CA ARG A 62 -2.81 8.63 20.82
C ARG A 62 -3.24 9.52 19.65
N ALA A 63 -2.66 9.34 18.46
CA ALA A 63 -3.04 10.07 17.25
C ALA A 63 -4.51 9.82 16.87
N LEU A 64 -4.90 8.53 16.82
CA LEU A 64 -6.27 8.13 16.48
C LEU A 64 -7.31 8.62 17.52
N GLN A 65 -6.94 8.65 18.80
CA GLN A 65 -7.80 9.16 19.88
C GLN A 65 -7.91 10.68 19.90
N ARG A 66 -6.86 11.39 19.47
CA ARG A 66 -6.81 12.86 19.50
C ARG A 66 -7.38 13.52 18.26
N ALA A 67 -7.37 12.84 17.12
CA ALA A 67 -7.95 13.35 15.89
C ALA A 67 -9.43 13.68 16.10
N GLU A 68 -9.87 14.83 15.62
CA GLU A 68 -11.27 15.28 15.74
C GLU A 68 -12.22 14.47 14.83
N PHE A 69 -11.67 13.84 13.79
CA PHE A 69 -12.45 13.00 12.86
C PHE A 69 -11.57 11.93 12.20
N VAL A 70 -11.93 10.68 12.41
CA VAL A 70 -11.24 9.51 11.84
C VAL A 70 -12.19 8.76 10.91
N VAL A 71 -11.87 8.76 9.62
CA VAL A 71 -12.56 7.96 8.61
C VAL A 71 -11.74 6.72 8.30
N VAL A 72 -12.32 5.55 8.42
CA VAL A 72 -11.68 4.29 8.04
C VAL A 72 -12.45 3.64 6.89
N GLN A 73 -11.74 3.39 5.79
CA GLN A 73 -12.25 2.70 4.62
C GLN A 73 -11.63 1.30 4.60
N GLU A 74 -12.41 0.29 4.96
CA GLU A 74 -11.91 -1.07 5.16
C GLU A 74 -12.97 -2.12 4.77
N ALA A 75 -12.49 -3.26 4.29
CA ALA A 75 -13.34 -4.40 3.95
C ALA A 75 -13.72 -5.26 5.17
N PHE A 76 -12.95 -5.18 6.25
CA PHE A 76 -13.13 -5.98 7.46
C PHE A 76 -13.26 -5.08 8.69
N ALA A 77 -14.46 -5.01 9.25
CA ALA A 77 -14.74 -4.19 10.43
C ALA A 77 -13.96 -4.63 11.69
N THR A 78 -13.37 -5.82 11.67
CA THR A 78 -12.55 -6.38 12.76
C THR A 78 -11.09 -5.90 12.77
N ALA A 79 -10.69 -5.06 11.80
CA ALA A 79 -9.36 -4.46 11.81
C ALA A 79 -9.22 -3.49 13.01
N ALA A 80 -8.13 -3.58 13.77
CA ALA A 80 -7.93 -2.81 15.00
C ALA A 80 -8.07 -1.27 14.83
N THR A 81 -7.80 -0.75 13.64
CA THR A 81 -7.99 0.66 13.33
C THR A 81 -9.46 1.06 13.29
N CYS A 82 -10.36 0.13 12.99
CA CYS A 82 -11.80 0.40 12.93
C CYS A 82 -12.38 0.77 14.31
N ASP A 83 -11.75 0.32 15.40
CA ASP A 83 -12.18 0.65 16.77
C ASP A 83 -12.06 2.15 17.09
N PHE A 84 -11.31 2.89 16.29
CA PHE A 84 -11.08 4.34 16.43
C PHE A 84 -11.86 5.18 15.42
N ALA A 85 -12.67 4.56 14.55
CA ALA A 85 -13.34 5.25 13.47
C ALA A 85 -14.58 6.00 13.96
N ASP A 86 -14.68 7.29 13.64
CA ASP A 86 -15.91 8.06 13.73
C ASP A 86 -16.85 7.73 12.55
N LEU A 87 -16.27 7.40 11.40
CA LEU A 87 -16.97 6.97 10.20
C LEU A 87 -16.29 5.76 9.58
N LEU A 88 -17.02 4.66 9.48
CA LEU A 88 -16.57 3.46 8.78
C LEU A 88 -17.22 3.40 7.40
N LEU A 89 -16.39 3.32 6.37
CA LEU A 89 -16.81 3.20 4.97
C LEU A 89 -16.50 1.78 4.48
N PRO A 90 -17.50 0.90 4.37
CA PRO A 90 -17.29 -0.47 3.94
C PRO A 90 -16.81 -0.54 2.49
N ALA A 91 -15.69 -1.20 2.26
CA ALA A 91 -15.05 -1.36 0.96
C ALA A 91 -15.16 -2.81 0.47
N THR A 92 -15.21 -2.98 -0.85
CA THR A 92 -15.28 -4.30 -1.48
C THR A 92 -13.96 -5.06 -1.39
N THR A 93 -14.04 -6.37 -1.30
CA THR A 93 -12.90 -7.30 -1.41
C THR A 93 -12.58 -7.66 -2.87
N TRP A 94 -11.55 -8.49 -3.08
CA TRP A 94 -11.09 -8.85 -4.43
C TRP A 94 -12.15 -9.56 -5.28
N GLY A 95 -12.97 -10.41 -4.69
CA GLY A 95 -14.03 -11.14 -5.39
C GLY A 95 -15.22 -10.28 -5.78
N GLU A 96 -15.33 -9.07 -5.26
CA GLU A 96 -16.48 -8.17 -5.39
C GLU A 96 -16.20 -6.97 -6.30
N LYS A 97 -14.95 -6.79 -6.75
CA LYS A 97 -14.55 -5.61 -7.53
C LYS A 97 -13.93 -5.96 -8.87
N GLU A 98 -13.81 -4.95 -9.72
CA GLU A 98 -13.13 -5.05 -10.99
C GLU A 98 -12.08 -3.96 -11.16
N GLY A 99 -11.19 -4.17 -12.12
CA GLY A 99 -10.08 -3.28 -12.39
C GLY A 99 -8.93 -4.01 -13.05
N THR A 100 -7.73 -3.60 -12.74
CA THR A 100 -6.48 -4.23 -13.15
C THR A 100 -5.57 -4.45 -11.96
N VAL A 101 -4.72 -5.45 -12.04
CA VAL A 101 -3.68 -5.73 -11.04
C VAL A 101 -2.37 -6.05 -11.74
N THR A 102 -1.26 -5.59 -11.16
CA THR A 102 0.08 -5.93 -11.62
C THR A 102 0.75 -6.85 -10.62
N ASN A 103 1.32 -7.96 -11.08
CA ASN A 103 2.12 -8.85 -10.25
C ASN A 103 3.61 -8.45 -10.24
N SER A 104 4.41 -9.15 -9.44
CA SER A 104 5.86 -8.91 -9.34
C SER A 104 6.64 -9.27 -10.60
N GLU A 105 6.05 -10.04 -11.52
CA GLU A 105 6.58 -10.38 -12.83
C GLU A 105 6.34 -9.28 -13.88
N ARG A 106 5.67 -8.19 -13.50
CA ARG A 106 5.26 -7.10 -14.38
C ARG A 106 4.16 -7.49 -15.39
N ARG A 107 3.33 -8.44 -15.05
CA ARG A 107 2.11 -8.72 -15.83
C ARG A 107 0.93 -7.97 -15.26
N ILE A 108 0.22 -7.29 -16.14
CA ILE A 108 -1.07 -6.66 -15.83
C ILE A 108 -2.17 -7.63 -16.23
N SER A 109 -3.07 -7.88 -15.30
CA SER A 109 -4.22 -8.77 -15.46
C SER A 109 -5.53 -8.02 -15.22
N ARG A 110 -6.60 -8.43 -15.88
CA ARG A 110 -7.96 -8.00 -15.53
C ARG A 110 -8.41 -8.64 -14.23
N VAL A 111 -9.00 -7.86 -13.35
CA VAL A 111 -9.76 -8.32 -12.19
C VAL A 111 -11.23 -8.17 -12.53
N ARG A 112 -12.01 -9.22 -12.30
CA ARG A 112 -13.47 -9.26 -12.52
C ARG A 112 -14.16 -9.61 -11.22
N ALA A 113 -15.29 -8.98 -10.96
CA ALA A 113 -16.14 -9.38 -9.85
C ALA A 113 -16.70 -10.78 -10.10
N ALA A 114 -16.53 -11.67 -9.13
CA ALA A 114 -17.08 -13.00 -9.14
C ALA A 114 -18.37 -13.11 -8.33
N VAL A 115 -18.58 -12.19 -7.40
CA VAL A 115 -19.76 -12.08 -6.54
C VAL A 115 -20.17 -10.61 -6.39
N PRO A 116 -21.44 -10.30 -6.11
CA PRO A 116 -21.86 -8.93 -5.82
C PRO A 116 -21.24 -8.42 -4.52
N ALA A 117 -21.12 -7.10 -4.41
CA ALA A 117 -20.66 -6.45 -3.18
C ALA A 117 -21.58 -6.80 -2.00
N ALA A 118 -21.01 -7.06 -0.84
CA ALA A 118 -21.74 -7.38 0.37
C ALA A 118 -22.33 -6.12 1.01
N GLY A 119 -23.61 -6.14 1.37
CA GLY A 119 -24.28 -5.06 2.10
C GLY A 119 -24.13 -3.69 1.42
N GLU A 120 -23.58 -2.73 2.15
CA GLU A 120 -23.34 -1.37 1.65
C GLU A 120 -21.91 -1.16 1.11
N ALA A 121 -21.11 -2.21 0.99
CA ALA A 121 -19.74 -2.11 0.52
C ALA A 121 -19.67 -1.55 -0.91
N ARG A 122 -18.72 -0.64 -1.13
CA ARG A 122 -18.47 0.01 -2.41
C ARG A 122 -17.01 -0.17 -2.83
N HIS A 123 -16.76 -0.07 -4.12
CA HIS A 123 -15.40 -0.03 -4.62
C HIS A 123 -14.63 1.17 -4.04
N ASP A 124 -13.37 0.96 -3.67
CA ASP A 124 -12.50 1.99 -3.09
C ASP A 124 -12.49 3.28 -3.93
N TRP A 125 -12.35 3.16 -5.25
CA TRP A 125 -12.36 4.30 -6.15
C TRP A 125 -13.70 5.05 -6.13
N ARG A 126 -14.83 4.33 -6.00
CA ARG A 126 -16.16 4.93 -5.98
C ARG A 126 -16.37 5.75 -4.71
N ILE A 127 -15.90 5.24 -3.57
CA ILE A 127 -15.94 5.98 -2.30
C ILE A 127 -15.14 7.28 -2.44
N ALA A 128 -13.92 7.20 -3.00
CA ALA A 128 -13.07 8.38 -3.22
C ALA A 128 -13.74 9.41 -4.15
N VAL A 129 -14.32 8.98 -5.26
CA VAL A 129 -15.03 9.83 -6.22
C VAL A 129 -16.26 10.47 -5.57
N ASP A 130 -17.06 9.71 -4.82
CA ASP A 130 -18.25 10.23 -4.16
C ASP A 130 -17.90 11.33 -3.14
N VAL A 131 -16.85 11.14 -2.36
CA VAL A 131 -16.34 12.17 -1.42
C VAL A 131 -15.81 13.39 -2.17
N ALA A 132 -14.97 13.15 -3.21
CA ALA A 132 -14.39 14.22 -4.00
C ALA A 132 -15.47 15.11 -4.65
N ARG A 133 -16.47 14.53 -5.27
CA ARG A 133 -17.60 15.26 -5.89
C ARG A 133 -18.40 16.09 -4.86
N ARG A 134 -18.57 15.58 -3.62
CA ARG A 134 -19.22 16.32 -2.54
C ARG A 134 -18.37 17.51 -2.06
N LEU A 135 -17.04 17.34 -2.04
CA LEU A 135 -16.12 18.43 -1.74
C LEU A 135 -16.10 19.48 -2.85
N GLU A 136 -16.08 19.06 -4.11
CA GLU A 136 -16.14 19.96 -5.26
C GLU A 136 -17.40 20.81 -5.27
N ALA A 137 -18.54 20.23 -4.96
CA ALA A 137 -19.81 20.98 -4.88
C ALA A 137 -19.73 22.16 -3.90
N ARG A 138 -18.88 22.07 -2.88
CA ARG A 138 -18.65 23.15 -1.88
C ARG A 138 -17.48 24.06 -2.22
N LEU A 139 -16.39 23.48 -2.70
CA LEU A 139 -15.11 24.21 -2.91
C LEU A 139 -15.03 24.83 -4.32
N ARG A 140 -15.74 24.26 -5.29
CA ARG A 140 -15.72 24.66 -6.70
C ARG A 140 -17.13 24.66 -7.31
N PRO A 141 -18.11 25.35 -6.72
CA PRO A 141 -19.49 25.33 -7.17
C PRO A 141 -19.60 25.78 -8.64
N GLY A 142 -20.36 25.04 -9.45
CA GLY A 142 -20.61 25.35 -10.86
C GLY A 142 -19.47 25.05 -11.82
N GLN A 143 -18.35 24.49 -11.35
CA GLN A 143 -17.24 24.06 -12.20
C GLN A 143 -17.40 22.60 -12.61
N PRO A 144 -16.88 22.20 -13.79
CA PRO A 144 -16.80 20.79 -14.17
C PRO A 144 -16.02 19.97 -13.12
N SER A 145 -16.49 18.73 -12.86
CA SER A 145 -15.81 17.85 -11.92
C SER A 145 -14.42 17.42 -12.44
N LEU A 146 -13.45 17.43 -11.55
CA LEU A 146 -12.14 16.81 -11.79
C LEU A 146 -12.17 15.29 -11.63
N PHE A 147 -13.30 14.73 -11.18
CA PHE A 147 -13.51 13.29 -10.94
C PHE A 147 -14.68 12.77 -11.79
N PRO A 148 -14.62 12.83 -13.13
CA PRO A 148 -15.72 12.45 -14.01
C PRO A 148 -15.87 10.94 -14.19
N TYR A 149 -15.26 10.14 -13.33
CA TYR A 149 -15.18 8.69 -13.48
C TYR A 149 -16.51 8.02 -13.10
N GLU A 150 -17.00 7.18 -14.00
CA GLU A 150 -18.18 6.34 -13.77
C GLU A 150 -17.84 4.85 -13.77
N THR A 151 -16.66 4.48 -14.29
CA THR A 151 -16.18 3.11 -14.38
C THR A 151 -14.71 3.01 -14.00
N PRO A 152 -14.24 1.85 -13.50
CA PRO A 152 -12.82 1.64 -13.27
C PRO A 152 -11.98 1.67 -14.57
N GLU A 153 -12.60 1.38 -15.72
CA GLU A 153 -11.94 1.49 -17.01
C GLU A 153 -11.62 2.96 -17.39
N ALA A 154 -12.49 3.91 -17.03
CA ALA A 154 -12.23 5.33 -17.25
C ALA A 154 -10.99 5.78 -16.46
N ILE A 155 -10.85 5.33 -15.20
CA ILE A 155 -9.67 5.60 -14.36
C ILE A 155 -8.42 4.92 -14.95
N TRP A 156 -8.57 3.67 -15.42
CA TRP A 156 -7.49 2.94 -16.06
C TRP A 156 -6.99 3.65 -17.32
N ASN A 157 -7.89 4.17 -18.14
CA ASN A 157 -7.54 4.88 -19.35
C ASN A 157 -6.75 6.16 -19.06
N GLU A 158 -7.14 6.94 -18.05
CA GLU A 158 -6.35 8.10 -17.60
C GLU A 158 -4.98 7.67 -17.05
N HIS A 159 -4.94 6.61 -16.24
CA HIS A 159 -3.67 6.09 -15.73
C HIS A 159 -2.72 5.68 -16.86
N ARG A 160 -3.22 4.99 -17.89
CA ARG A 160 -2.41 4.64 -19.09
C ARG A 160 -1.81 5.89 -19.74
N GLU A 161 -2.63 6.92 -19.96
CA GLU A 161 -2.17 8.16 -20.57
C GLU A 161 -1.07 8.83 -19.75
N SER A 162 -1.10 8.75 -18.44
CA SER A 162 -0.04 9.27 -17.56
C SER A 162 1.32 8.61 -17.76
N THR A 163 1.39 7.49 -18.47
CA THR A 163 2.62 6.75 -18.78
C THR A 163 3.14 6.97 -20.19
N ARG A 164 2.38 7.64 -21.04
CA ARG A 164 2.70 7.84 -22.47
C ARG A 164 4.09 8.41 -22.69
N GLY A 165 4.85 7.78 -23.59
CA GLY A 165 6.20 8.20 -23.97
C GLY A 165 7.29 7.94 -22.92
N ARG A 166 6.98 7.23 -21.82
CA ARG A 166 7.94 6.88 -20.77
C ARG A 166 8.53 5.50 -21.01
N ASP A 167 9.56 5.16 -20.23
CA ASP A 167 10.17 3.83 -20.23
C ASP A 167 9.19 2.72 -19.81
N LEU A 168 8.18 3.08 -19.02
CA LEU A 168 7.14 2.17 -18.51
C LEU A 168 5.77 2.43 -19.16
N ASP A 169 5.77 2.80 -20.44
CA ASP A 169 4.56 3.11 -21.20
C ASP A 169 3.64 1.88 -21.32
N ILE A 170 2.38 2.05 -20.89
CA ILE A 170 1.34 1.01 -20.92
C ILE A 170 0.13 1.42 -21.76
N THR A 171 0.29 2.38 -22.66
CA THR A 171 -0.82 2.92 -23.47
C THR A 171 -1.46 1.87 -24.37
N GLY A 172 -0.75 0.81 -24.74
CA GLY A 172 -1.29 -0.34 -25.48
C GLY A 172 -2.16 -1.30 -24.68
N LEU A 173 -2.26 -1.14 -23.33
CA LEU A 173 -2.95 -2.08 -22.45
C LEU A 173 -4.38 -1.64 -22.13
N GLY A 174 -5.29 -1.73 -23.10
CA GLY A 174 -6.73 -1.55 -22.85
C GLY A 174 -7.41 -2.78 -22.25
N TYR A 175 -8.60 -2.59 -21.68
CA TYR A 175 -9.41 -3.70 -21.15
C TYR A 175 -9.70 -4.74 -22.24
N ALA A 176 -10.06 -4.33 -23.44
CA ALA A 176 -10.35 -5.22 -24.56
C ALA A 176 -9.17 -6.16 -24.87
N LYS A 177 -7.93 -5.64 -24.87
CA LYS A 177 -6.73 -6.47 -25.06
C LYS A 177 -6.52 -7.47 -23.93
N LEU A 178 -6.65 -7.01 -22.69
CA LEU A 178 -6.51 -7.87 -21.51
C LEU A 178 -7.60 -8.95 -21.44
N GLU A 179 -8.79 -8.67 -21.96
CA GLU A 179 -9.87 -9.66 -22.06
C GLU A 179 -9.60 -10.73 -23.15
N ALA A 180 -9.14 -10.28 -24.32
CA ALA A 180 -8.94 -11.15 -25.47
C ALA A 180 -7.66 -12.01 -25.35
N GLU A 181 -6.58 -11.43 -24.84
CA GLU A 181 -5.24 -12.02 -24.87
C GLU A 181 -4.73 -12.46 -23.47
N GLY A 182 -5.48 -12.13 -22.41
CA GLY A 182 -5.08 -12.42 -21.03
C GLY A 182 -4.00 -11.48 -20.49
N PRO A 183 -3.31 -11.86 -19.41
CA PRO A 183 -2.30 -11.04 -18.75
C PRO A 183 -1.14 -10.66 -19.68
N GLN A 184 -0.78 -9.38 -19.71
CA GLN A 184 0.25 -8.83 -20.58
C GLN A 184 1.41 -8.24 -19.78
N PHE A 185 2.63 -8.41 -20.28
CA PHE A 185 3.80 -7.73 -19.76
C PHE A 185 3.77 -6.23 -20.11
N TRP A 186 4.33 -5.42 -19.21
CA TRP A 186 4.63 -4.03 -19.51
C TRP A 186 6.15 -3.77 -19.50
N PRO A 187 6.66 -2.75 -20.23
CA PRO A 187 5.93 -1.80 -21.07
C PRO A 187 5.30 -2.45 -22.29
N LEU A 188 4.17 -1.86 -22.74
CA LEU A 188 3.50 -2.16 -24.00
C LEU A 188 2.87 -0.88 -24.49
N ARG A 189 3.45 -0.31 -25.54
CA ARG A 189 3.03 0.96 -26.12
C ARG A 189 1.85 0.78 -27.06
N GLU A 190 1.14 1.85 -27.30
CA GLU A 190 0.12 1.88 -28.34
C GLU A 190 0.70 1.46 -29.70
N GLY A 191 0.02 0.53 -30.37
CA GLY A 191 0.48 -0.07 -31.63
C GLY A 191 1.43 -1.26 -31.49
N GLU A 192 1.99 -1.51 -30.30
CA GLU A 192 2.76 -2.73 -30.06
C GLU A 192 1.82 -3.93 -29.80
N THR A 193 2.23 -5.12 -30.23
CA THR A 193 1.45 -6.36 -30.08
C THR A 193 1.76 -7.08 -28.78
N THR A 194 3.00 -7.03 -28.33
CA THR A 194 3.49 -7.76 -27.13
C THR A 194 4.32 -6.86 -26.25
N GLY A 195 4.18 -7.02 -24.92
CA GLY A 195 5.01 -6.33 -23.96
C GLY A 195 6.39 -7.00 -23.78
N LYS A 196 7.30 -6.30 -23.10
CA LYS A 196 8.66 -6.78 -22.86
C LYS A 196 8.72 -7.77 -21.71
N ALA A 197 9.09 -9.00 -21.98
CA ALA A 197 9.31 -10.02 -20.94
C ALA A 197 10.45 -9.64 -19.99
N ARG A 198 11.49 -8.97 -20.51
CA ARG A 198 12.63 -8.46 -19.72
C ARG A 198 12.87 -6.99 -20.00
N LEU A 199 13.11 -6.19 -18.94
CA LEU A 199 13.49 -4.79 -19.09
C LEU A 199 14.97 -4.64 -19.41
N TYR A 200 15.29 -3.58 -20.16
CA TYR A 200 16.68 -3.13 -20.41
C TYR A 200 17.58 -4.20 -21.06
N GLU A 201 17.01 -5.09 -21.88
CA GLU A 201 17.77 -6.09 -22.66
C GLU A 201 18.75 -5.46 -23.62
N ASP A 202 18.45 -4.26 -24.08
CA ASP A 202 19.30 -3.44 -24.94
C ASP A 202 20.42 -2.70 -24.15
N GLY A 203 20.49 -2.89 -22.83
CA GLY A 203 21.44 -2.18 -21.97
C GLY A 203 21.15 -0.68 -21.80
N ILE A 204 19.98 -0.21 -22.25
CA ILE A 204 19.60 1.20 -22.20
C ILE A 204 18.71 1.46 -20.97
N PHE A 205 19.16 2.33 -20.11
CA PHE A 205 18.48 2.67 -18.85
C PHE A 205 17.84 4.07 -18.92
N PRO A 206 16.77 4.36 -18.14
CA PRO A 206 16.10 5.68 -18.13
C PRO A 206 16.88 6.69 -17.27
N THR A 207 18.14 6.84 -17.56
CA THR A 207 19.09 7.80 -16.96
C THR A 207 19.55 8.80 -18.01
N ALA A 208 20.07 9.95 -17.60
CA ALA A 208 20.52 10.98 -18.55
C ALA A 208 21.60 10.50 -19.52
N ASP A 209 22.49 9.64 -19.04
CA ASP A 209 23.58 9.03 -19.81
C ASP A 209 23.23 7.65 -20.38
N ARG A 210 21.97 7.21 -20.19
CA ARG A 210 21.43 5.92 -20.63
C ARG A 210 22.12 4.68 -20.04
N LYS A 211 22.92 4.85 -18.99
CA LYS A 211 23.65 3.77 -18.31
C LYS A 211 23.04 3.40 -16.97
N ALA A 212 23.25 2.17 -16.55
CA ALA A 212 22.91 1.73 -15.21
C ALA A 212 23.70 2.52 -14.16
N ARG A 213 23.03 2.88 -13.05
CA ARG A 213 23.68 3.52 -11.91
C ARG A 213 23.81 2.52 -10.78
N PHE A 214 25.03 2.27 -10.34
CA PHE A 214 25.32 1.47 -9.17
C PHE A 214 25.41 2.38 -7.94
N ALA A 215 24.50 2.18 -6.99
CA ALA A 215 24.58 2.87 -5.70
C ALA A 215 25.49 2.07 -4.76
N VAL A 216 26.56 2.69 -4.31
CA VAL A 216 27.43 2.10 -3.27
C VAL A 216 26.82 2.49 -1.92
N LEU A 217 26.25 1.52 -1.23
CA LEU A 217 25.71 1.69 0.11
C LEU A 217 26.62 0.96 1.10
N PRO A 218 27.44 1.69 1.87
CA PRO A 218 28.24 1.07 2.92
C PRO A 218 27.30 0.46 3.98
N TYR A 219 27.74 -0.67 4.53
CA TYR A 219 27.02 -1.28 5.65
C TYR A 219 26.88 -0.28 6.81
N GLN A 220 25.66 -0.11 7.27
CA GLN A 220 25.36 0.62 8.50
C GLN A 220 24.82 -0.36 9.52
N PRO A 221 25.45 -0.48 10.70
CA PRO A 221 24.93 -1.31 11.76
C PRO A 221 23.57 -0.79 12.23
N THR A 222 22.78 -1.65 12.88
CA THR A 222 21.55 -1.23 13.55
C THR A 222 21.87 -0.21 14.64
N ALA A 223 20.93 0.71 14.91
CA ALA A 223 21.09 1.70 15.98
C ALA A 223 21.34 1.02 17.34
N GLU A 224 20.62 -0.05 17.60
CA GLU A 224 20.83 -0.90 18.78
C GLU A 224 21.72 -2.09 18.40
N GLN A 225 22.94 -2.06 18.91
CA GLN A 225 23.89 -3.15 18.73
C GLN A 225 23.71 -4.19 19.84
N ARG A 226 24.10 -5.43 19.53
CA ARG A 226 24.15 -6.49 20.55
C ARG A 226 25.19 -6.14 21.61
N GLU A 227 24.84 -6.35 22.87
CA GLU A 227 25.71 -6.20 24.01
C GLU A 227 25.64 -7.43 24.93
N SER A 228 26.52 -7.51 25.92
CA SER A 228 26.58 -8.68 26.81
C SER A 228 25.29 -8.95 27.56
N ARG A 229 24.52 -7.89 27.90
CA ARG A 229 23.21 -7.98 28.54
C ARG A 229 22.11 -8.42 27.58
N PHE A 230 22.21 -8.01 26.32
CA PHE A 230 21.26 -8.33 25.23
C PHE A 230 22.03 -8.91 24.02
N PRO A 231 22.44 -10.18 24.09
CA PRO A 231 23.35 -10.77 23.11
C PRO A 231 22.70 -11.23 21.82
N PHE A 232 21.39 -11.20 21.73
CA PHE A 232 20.63 -11.65 20.58
C PHE A 232 20.02 -10.48 19.82
N SER A 233 19.95 -10.60 18.49
CA SER A 233 19.10 -9.73 17.67
C SER A 233 17.76 -10.39 17.48
N LEU A 234 16.68 -9.67 17.81
CA LEU A 234 15.32 -10.10 17.54
C LEU A 234 14.93 -9.70 16.11
N THR A 235 14.53 -10.66 15.31
CA THR A 235 13.95 -10.42 13.99
C THR A 235 12.56 -11.00 13.93
N THR A 236 11.64 -10.28 13.28
CA THR A 236 10.29 -10.80 13.05
C THR A 236 10.29 -11.74 11.84
N GLY A 237 9.63 -12.87 11.97
CA GLY A 237 9.37 -13.81 10.89
C GLY A 237 7.95 -13.69 10.34
N ARG A 238 7.67 -14.44 9.29
CA ARG A 238 6.32 -14.59 8.74
C ARG A 238 5.75 -15.95 9.10
N LEU A 239 4.47 -15.97 9.46
CA LEU A 239 3.71 -17.22 9.48
C LEU A 239 3.31 -17.56 8.04
N ARG A 240 3.41 -18.84 7.67
CA ARG A 240 3.14 -19.32 6.32
C ARG A 240 1.75 -18.95 5.81
N ASP A 241 0.76 -19.04 6.68
CA ASP A 241 -0.66 -18.96 6.31
C ASP A 241 -1.31 -17.63 6.72
N HIS A 242 -0.56 -16.73 7.35
CA HIS A 242 -1.06 -15.45 7.82
C HIS A 242 -0.35 -14.26 7.18
N TRP A 243 -1.08 -13.17 7.02
CA TRP A 243 -0.59 -11.95 6.39
C TRP A 243 -1.17 -10.71 7.07
N HIS A 244 -0.41 -9.62 7.05
CA HIS A 244 -0.81 -8.32 7.58
C HIS A 244 -1.39 -8.36 9.00
N GLY A 245 -0.68 -9.02 9.91
CA GLY A 245 -1.10 -9.15 11.30
C GLY A 245 -2.43 -9.88 11.46
N MET A 246 -2.76 -10.78 10.54
CA MET A 246 -3.98 -11.58 10.54
C MET A 246 -5.29 -10.78 10.39
N SER A 247 -5.23 -9.52 9.97
CA SER A 247 -6.44 -8.68 9.80
C SER A 247 -7.52 -9.30 8.90
N ARG A 248 -7.12 -10.16 7.96
CA ARG A 248 -8.02 -10.90 7.08
C ARG A 248 -8.00 -12.41 7.31
N THR A 249 -6.82 -12.99 7.44
CA THR A 249 -6.64 -14.44 7.62
C THR A 249 -7.00 -14.91 9.01
N GLY A 250 -6.99 -14.04 10.01
CA GLY A 250 -7.36 -14.36 11.40
C GLY A 250 -8.82 -14.74 11.63
N THR A 251 -9.69 -14.53 10.65
CA THR A 251 -11.09 -14.97 10.70
C THR A 251 -11.30 -16.40 10.19
N ILE A 252 -10.25 -17.02 9.64
CA ILE A 252 -10.32 -18.34 9.00
C ILE A 252 -9.65 -19.37 9.90
N GLY A 253 -10.43 -20.08 10.72
CA GLY A 253 -9.94 -21.04 11.70
C GLY A 253 -9.01 -22.14 11.12
N ARG A 254 -9.22 -22.55 9.88
CA ARG A 254 -8.35 -23.55 9.21
C ARG A 254 -6.89 -23.11 9.07
N LEU A 255 -6.62 -21.79 9.01
CA LEU A 255 -5.26 -21.27 8.85
C LEU A 255 -4.43 -21.31 10.13
N PHE A 256 -5.06 -21.53 11.28
CA PHE A 256 -4.36 -21.70 12.56
C PHE A 256 -3.76 -23.11 12.75
N GLY A 257 -4.11 -24.07 11.89
CA GLY A 257 -3.70 -25.47 12.08
C GLY A 257 -2.20 -25.73 11.91
N HIS A 258 -1.44 -24.85 11.25
CA HIS A 258 -0.01 -25.05 11.03
C HIS A 258 0.86 -24.46 12.13
N VAL A 259 0.48 -23.30 12.68
CA VAL A 259 1.17 -22.64 13.79
C VAL A 259 0.11 -22.06 14.72
N ALA A 260 -0.24 -22.79 15.74
CA ALA A 260 -1.31 -22.42 16.66
C ALA A 260 -0.88 -21.34 17.67
N GLU A 261 0.41 -21.26 17.98
CA GLU A 261 0.95 -20.37 19.02
C GLU A 261 2.14 -19.57 18.51
N PRO A 262 2.35 -18.35 19.02
CA PRO A 262 3.56 -17.59 18.76
C PRO A 262 4.80 -18.37 19.23
N ALA A 263 5.83 -18.43 18.39
CA ALA A 263 7.05 -19.16 18.69
C ALA A 263 8.30 -18.33 18.36
N VAL A 264 9.33 -18.50 19.15
CA VAL A 264 10.67 -17.96 18.87
C VAL A 264 11.54 -19.10 18.35
N GLN A 265 12.10 -18.88 17.16
CA GLN A 265 13.11 -19.77 16.61
C GLN A 265 14.50 -19.34 17.07
N MET A 266 15.24 -20.24 17.68
CA MET A 266 16.59 -19.97 18.20
C MET A 266 17.53 -21.10 17.81
N ASN A 267 18.82 -20.78 17.65
CA ASN A 267 19.82 -21.80 17.40
C ASN A 267 19.92 -22.78 18.58
N PRO A 268 19.94 -24.10 18.34
CA PRO A 268 19.95 -25.11 19.43
C PRO A 268 21.13 -24.93 20.41
N GLN A 269 22.32 -24.55 19.95
CA GLN A 269 23.46 -24.30 20.83
C GLN A 269 23.26 -23.11 21.78
N ASP A 270 22.59 -22.05 21.28
CA ASP A 270 22.26 -20.90 22.10
C ASP A 270 21.17 -21.24 23.13
N MET A 271 20.22 -22.10 22.75
CA MET A 271 19.23 -22.64 23.69
C MET A 271 19.91 -23.43 24.81
N GLU A 272 20.82 -24.35 24.47
CA GLU A 272 21.54 -25.15 25.44
C GLU A 272 22.38 -24.29 26.39
N ARG A 273 23.16 -23.35 25.86
CA ARG A 273 23.98 -22.39 26.65
C ARG A 273 23.16 -21.57 27.65
N ARG A 274 21.88 -21.34 27.32
CA ARG A 274 20.95 -20.55 28.16
C ARG A 274 20.02 -21.42 29.02
N GLY A 275 20.14 -22.74 28.90
CA GLY A 275 19.26 -23.67 29.64
C GLY A 275 17.82 -23.68 29.11
N PHE A 276 17.56 -23.20 27.88
CA PHE A 276 16.25 -23.25 27.28
C PHE A 276 15.98 -24.63 26.73
N LYS A 277 14.75 -25.09 26.92
CA LYS A 277 14.24 -26.33 26.31
C LYS A 277 13.17 -26.00 25.29
N ALA A 278 12.96 -26.88 24.31
CA ALA A 278 11.83 -26.74 23.41
C ALA A 278 10.53 -26.64 24.24
N VAL A 279 9.60 -25.82 23.77
CA VAL A 279 8.33 -25.47 24.45
C VAL A 279 8.48 -24.79 25.82
N SER A 280 9.65 -24.21 26.14
CA SER A 280 9.80 -23.34 27.33
C SER A 280 9.07 -22.02 27.10
N TYR A 281 8.31 -21.58 28.08
CA TYR A 281 7.74 -20.22 28.07
C TYR A 281 8.76 -19.25 28.67
N THR A 282 9.03 -18.17 27.96
CA THR A 282 9.95 -17.13 28.41
C THR A 282 9.31 -15.74 28.25
N HIS A 283 9.79 -14.78 29.03
CA HIS A 283 9.45 -13.39 28.86
C HIS A 283 10.50 -12.73 27.98
N LEU A 284 10.08 -12.26 26.79
CA LEU A 284 10.88 -11.42 25.92
C LEU A 284 10.58 -9.96 26.26
N ARG A 285 11.62 -9.21 26.60
CA ARG A 285 11.53 -7.76 26.70
C ARG A 285 12.09 -7.19 25.41
N ALA A 286 11.23 -6.62 24.58
CA ALA A 286 11.65 -5.76 23.52
C ALA A 286 11.96 -4.38 24.10
N HIS A 287 13.09 -3.77 23.76
CA HIS A 287 13.27 -2.35 23.94
C HIS A 287 12.38 -1.67 22.91
N GLU A 288 11.36 -0.98 23.37
CA GLU A 288 10.67 -0.01 22.54
C GLU A 288 11.68 1.10 22.27
N THR A 289 12.06 1.27 21.00
CA THR A 289 12.84 2.42 20.56
C THR A 289 11.99 3.66 20.75
N SER A 290 12.41 4.54 21.61
CA SER A 290 11.88 5.88 21.83
C SER A 290 12.03 6.74 20.57
#